data_d87eded01ad49b9dbfbd09b2218750c5
#
_entry.id   d87eded01ad49b9dbfbd09b2218750c5
#
_cell.length_a   1.000
_cell.length_b   1.000
_cell.length_c   1.000
_cell.angle_alpha   90.00
_cell.angle_beta   90.00
_cell.angle_gamma   90.00
#
_symmetry.space_group_name_H-M   'P 1'
#
loop_
_entity.id
_entity.type
_entity.pdbx_description
1 polymer ?
#
loop_
_entity_poly.entity_id
_entity_poly.type
_entity_poly.pdbx_seq_one_letter_code
_entity_poly.pdbx_strand_id
1 'polypeptide(L)'
;FRGEKALPALRLEKPAAGILLFGAMALMLIQLPLINATAAFNSNMHLPASLEGLENLLRTMETSAAEVTEAFLQMHGLGDFLLMLFIVAVLPAFGEELLFRSTLQPLMIRLVRNPHLGIWITAFLFSFIHFQFFGFIPRFLIGGFLGYLFYFSKNSWFPVAAHFANNGIAVTASWLISTGYLSDSPDNLGIGVNAWWQCLLSLVLLIAGMYWFRKQSKGIA
;
A
#
# COMPACT_ATOMS: atom_id res chain seq x y z
N PHE A 1 -0.96 -3.01 27.33
CA PHE A 1 -0.99 -4.50 27.26
C PHE A 1 -1.05 -5.11 28.68
N ARG A 2 -2.04 -4.77 29.47
CA ARG A 2 -2.24 -5.43 30.78
C ARG A 2 -3.10 -6.67 30.57
N GLY A 3 -2.47 -7.83 30.36
CA GLY A 3 -3.12 -9.16 30.45
C GLY A 3 -4.01 -9.58 29.26
N GLU A 4 -4.13 -8.80 28.21
CA GLU A 4 -4.83 -9.24 26.99
C GLU A 4 -3.97 -10.22 26.19
N LYS A 5 -4.60 -11.24 25.62
CA LYS A 5 -3.90 -12.14 24.69
C LYS A 5 -3.48 -11.35 23.44
N ALA A 6 -2.30 -11.64 22.87
CA ALA A 6 -1.74 -10.89 21.75
C ALA A 6 -2.66 -10.84 20.51
N LEU A 7 -3.29 -11.95 20.14
CA LEU A 7 -4.17 -12.02 18.97
C LEU A 7 -5.38 -11.06 19.04
N PRO A 8 -6.15 -10.98 20.14
CA PRO A 8 -7.20 -9.99 20.31
C PRO A 8 -6.68 -8.54 20.25
N ALA A 9 -5.56 -8.27 20.93
CA ALA A 9 -4.97 -6.93 20.94
C ALA A 9 -4.55 -6.46 19.53
N LEU A 10 -4.09 -7.38 18.69
CA LEU A 10 -3.68 -7.13 17.30
C LEU A 10 -4.81 -7.29 16.28
N ARG A 11 -6.03 -7.58 16.72
CA ARG A 11 -7.20 -7.80 15.85
C ARG A 11 -7.02 -8.93 14.82
N LEU A 12 -6.33 -10.02 15.23
CA LEU A 12 -6.05 -11.21 14.42
C LEU A 12 -6.85 -12.44 14.89
N GLU A 13 -7.65 -12.31 15.93
CA GLU A 13 -8.38 -13.43 16.56
C GLU A 13 -9.50 -14.02 15.69
N LYS A 14 -10.15 -13.16 14.90
CA LYS A 14 -11.24 -13.57 14.01
C LYS A 14 -10.69 -13.96 12.65
N PRO A 15 -11.05 -15.15 12.12
CA PRO A 15 -10.69 -15.47 10.74
C PRO A 15 -11.34 -14.48 9.77
N ALA A 16 -10.60 -14.09 8.75
CA ALA A 16 -11.14 -13.23 7.71
C ALA A 16 -12.12 -14.02 6.82
N ALA A 17 -13.29 -13.45 6.53
CA ALA A 17 -14.19 -14.05 5.55
C ALA A 17 -13.51 -14.05 4.16
N GLY A 18 -13.39 -15.24 3.53
CA GLY A 18 -12.60 -15.40 2.30
C GLY A 18 -13.00 -14.46 1.18
N ILE A 19 -14.32 -14.28 0.93
CA ILE A 19 -14.82 -13.35 -0.09
C ILE A 19 -14.38 -11.90 0.14
N LEU A 20 -14.34 -11.45 1.40
CA LEU A 20 -13.90 -10.10 1.75
C LEU A 20 -12.39 -9.97 1.69
N LEU A 21 -11.65 -11.04 1.98
CA LEU A 21 -10.19 -11.07 1.84
C LEU A 21 -9.79 -10.88 0.38
N PHE A 22 -10.38 -11.68 -0.53
CA PHE A 22 -10.19 -11.51 -1.97
C PHE A 22 -10.68 -10.15 -2.46
N GLY A 23 -11.79 -9.65 -1.92
CA GLY A 23 -12.30 -8.31 -2.22
C GLY A 23 -11.32 -7.21 -1.84
N ALA A 24 -10.68 -7.28 -0.67
CA ALA A 24 -9.66 -6.33 -0.22
C ALA A 24 -8.43 -6.35 -1.15
N MET A 25 -7.95 -7.55 -1.53
CA MET A 25 -6.86 -7.70 -2.50
C MET A 25 -7.24 -7.14 -3.88
N ALA A 26 -8.44 -7.47 -4.38
CA ALA A 26 -8.91 -6.97 -5.67
C ALA A 26 -9.05 -5.44 -5.67
N LEU A 27 -9.55 -4.82 -4.59
CA LEU A 27 -9.65 -3.38 -4.46
C LEU A 27 -8.27 -2.71 -4.46
N MET A 28 -7.25 -3.36 -3.88
CA MET A 28 -5.88 -2.88 -3.96
C MET A 28 -5.37 -2.88 -5.41
N LEU A 29 -5.65 -3.92 -6.18
CA LEU A 29 -5.22 -4.00 -7.58
C LEU A 29 -6.03 -3.06 -8.50
N ILE A 30 -7.31 -2.88 -8.23
CA ILE A 30 -8.18 -1.95 -8.97
C ILE A 30 -7.66 -0.51 -8.90
N GLN A 31 -7.05 -0.09 -7.79
CA GLN A 31 -6.54 1.28 -7.65
C GLN A 31 -5.18 1.52 -8.33
N LEU A 32 -4.52 0.50 -8.92
CA LEU A 32 -3.20 0.66 -9.56
C LEU A 32 -3.14 1.83 -10.55
N PRO A 33 -4.11 2.04 -11.48
CA PRO A 33 -4.05 3.18 -12.39
C PRO A 33 -4.02 4.53 -11.67
N LEU A 34 -4.77 4.67 -10.57
CA LEU A 34 -4.77 5.90 -9.75
C LEU A 34 -3.44 6.08 -9.01
N ILE A 35 -2.92 5.01 -8.44
CA ILE A 35 -1.66 5.03 -7.70
C ILE A 35 -0.50 5.36 -8.63
N ASN A 36 -0.43 4.73 -9.81
CA ASN A 36 0.61 5.01 -10.80
C ASN A 36 0.54 6.45 -11.34
N ALA A 37 -0.67 6.95 -11.64
CA ALA A 37 -0.85 8.35 -12.05
C ALA A 37 -0.40 9.32 -10.94
N THR A 38 -0.70 9.04 -9.67
CA THR A 38 -0.24 9.86 -8.54
C THR A 38 1.27 9.73 -8.31
N ALA A 39 1.86 8.56 -8.57
CA ALA A 39 3.30 8.35 -8.52
C ALA A 39 4.02 9.15 -9.62
N ALA A 40 3.52 9.09 -10.86
CA ALA A 40 4.03 9.88 -11.96
C ALA A 40 3.91 11.39 -11.70
N PHE A 41 2.79 11.84 -11.11
CA PHE A 41 2.63 13.23 -10.69
C PHE A 41 3.65 13.61 -9.60
N ASN A 42 3.79 12.80 -8.55
CA ASN A 42 4.67 13.08 -7.42
C ASN A 42 6.16 13.07 -7.83
N SER A 43 6.57 12.15 -8.70
CA SER A 43 7.97 12.05 -9.19
C SER A 43 8.39 13.28 -10.02
N ASN A 44 7.44 13.93 -10.70
CA ASN A 44 7.65 15.15 -11.49
C ASN A 44 7.52 16.45 -10.67
N MET A 45 7.31 16.38 -9.37
CA MET A 45 7.29 17.58 -8.53
C MET A 45 8.69 18.15 -8.36
N HIS A 46 8.77 19.48 -8.34
CA HIS A 46 10.00 20.21 -8.05
C HIS A 46 9.79 21.12 -6.86
N LEU A 47 10.80 21.25 -6.03
CA LEU A 47 10.81 22.24 -4.96
C LEU A 47 11.15 23.63 -5.52
N PRO A 48 10.79 24.71 -4.82
CA PRO A 48 11.24 26.05 -5.19
C PRO A 48 12.75 26.13 -5.35
N ALA A 49 13.26 26.98 -6.25
CA ALA A 49 14.70 27.12 -6.51
C ALA A 49 15.54 27.42 -5.25
N SER A 50 14.94 28.07 -4.24
CA SER A 50 15.58 28.30 -2.93
C SER A 50 15.86 27.01 -2.14
N LEU A 51 15.27 25.89 -2.50
CA LEU A 51 15.40 24.57 -1.87
C LEU A 51 16.08 23.54 -2.79
N GLU A 52 16.76 23.96 -3.85
CA GLU A 52 17.43 23.08 -4.81
C GLU A 52 18.38 22.08 -4.13
N GLY A 53 19.16 22.53 -3.15
CA GLY A 53 20.05 21.64 -2.37
C GLY A 53 19.29 20.54 -1.62
N LEU A 54 18.11 20.85 -1.08
CA LEU A 54 17.23 19.87 -0.45
C LEU A 54 16.64 18.91 -1.50
N GLU A 55 16.19 19.41 -2.65
CA GLU A 55 15.67 18.56 -3.72
C GLU A 55 16.72 17.57 -4.18
N ASN A 56 17.94 18.01 -4.42
CA ASN A 56 19.06 17.14 -4.84
C ASN A 56 19.34 16.04 -3.80
N LEU A 57 19.32 16.38 -2.50
CA LEU A 57 19.46 15.39 -1.44
C LEU A 57 18.33 14.36 -1.46
N LEU A 58 17.07 14.80 -1.56
CA LEU A 58 15.90 13.91 -1.59
C LEU A 58 15.92 12.99 -2.83
N ARG A 59 16.31 13.52 -4.01
CA ARG A 59 16.46 12.72 -5.23
C ARG A 59 17.57 11.68 -5.09
N THR A 60 18.70 12.04 -4.48
CA THR A 60 19.78 11.09 -4.22
C THR A 60 19.32 9.96 -3.30
N MET A 61 18.59 10.28 -2.24
CA MET A 61 18.03 9.25 -1.33
C MET A 61 17.05 8.34 -2.06
N GLU A 62 16.20 8.90 -2.93
CA GLU A 62 15.23 8.13 -3.71
C GLU A 62 15.93 7.19 -4.70
N THR A 63 16.95 7.69 -5.43
CA THR A 63 17.75 6.89 -6.37
C THR A 63 18.45 5.74 -5.64
N SER A 64 19.09 6.01 -4.50
CA SER A 64 19.73 4.96 -3.70
C SER A 64 18.76 3.89 -3.23
N ALA A 65 17.55 4.29 -2.79
CA ALA A 65 16.51 3.34 -2.40
C ALA A 65 15.99 2.52 -3.59
N ALA A 66 15.86 3.13 -4.78
CA ALA A 66 15.46 2.46 -6.00
C ALA A 66 16.51 1.44 -6.45
N GLU A 67 17.79 1.78 -6.42
CA GLU A 67 18.90 0.86 -6.76
C GLU A 67 18.91 -0.37 -5.84
N VAL A 68 18.71 -0.18 -4.54
CA VAL A 68 18.61 -1.30 -3.59
C VAL A 68 17.40 -2.19 -3.92
N THR A 69 16.25 -1.57 -4.20
CA THR A 69 15.02 -2.31 -4.55
C THR A 69 15.21 -3.08 -5.86
N GLU A 70 15.81 -2.46 -6.88
CA GLU A 70 16.09 -3.11 -8.15
C GLU A 70 17.05 -4.29 -7.99
N ALA A 71 18.09 -4.15 -7.16
CA ALA A 71 19.02 -5.24 -6.86
C ALA A 71 18.30 -6.44 -6.21
N PHE A 72 17.35 -6.20 -5.31
CA PHE A 72 16.51 -7.26 -4.72
C PHE A 72 15.56 -7.90 -5.73
N LEU A 73 15.10 -7.16 -6.74
CA LEU A 73 14.15 -7.63 -7.74
C LEU A 73 14.83 -8.33 -8.93
N GLN A 74 16.16 -8.43 -8.98
CA GLN A 74 16.89 -9.26 -9.94
C GLN A 74 16.79 -10.74 -9.54
N MET A 75 15.79 -11.43 -10.09
CA MET A 75 15.47 -12.81 -9.77
C MET A 75 15.77 -13.71 -10.97
N HIS A 76 16.50 -14.82 -10.74
CA HIS A 76 16.91 -15.74 -11.80
C HIS A 76 16.13 -17.07 -11.77
N GLY A 77 15.41 -17.36 -10.72
CA GLY A 77 14.66 -18.61 -10.57
C GLY A 77 13.51 -18.56 -9.57
N LEU A 78 12.79 -19.67 -9.48
CA LEU A 78 11.65 -19.79 -8.57
C LEU A 78 12.06 -19.61 -7.09
N GLY A 79 13.27 -20.03 -6.71
CA GLY A 79 13.79 -19.86 -5.36
C GLY A 79 13.94 -18.39 -4.99
N ASP A 80 14.53 -17.60 -5.89
CA ASP A 80 14.69 -16.15 -5.69
C ASP A 80 13.32 -15.46 -5.62
N PHE A 81 12.41 -15.84 -6.52
CA PHE A 81 11.03 -15.32 -6.51
C PHE A 81 10.33 -15.57 -5.17
N LEU A 82 10.36 -16.81 -4.65
CA LEU A 82 9.71 -17.13 -3.38
C LEU A 82 10.36 -16.40 -2.21
N LEU A 83 11.69 -16.27 -2.21
CA LEU A 83 12.43 -15.54 -1.20
C LEU A 83 12.07 -14.05 -1.23
N MET A 84 12.06 -13.42 -2.42
CA MET A 84 11.71 -12.01 -2.57
C MET A 84 10.23 -11.75 -2.27
N LEU A 85 9.34 -12.64 -2.65
CA LEU A 85 7.92 -12.57 -2.28
C LEU A 85 7.76 -12.57 -0.74
N PHE A 86 8.54 -13.38 -0.05
CA PHE A 86 8.52 -13.41 1.41
C PHE A 86 9.09 -12.12 2.01
N ILE A 87 10.27 -11.67 1.57
CA ILE A 87 10.99 -10.52 2.14
C ILE A 87 10.28 -9.20 1.79
N VAL A 88 9.83 -9.04 0.54
CA VAL A 88 9.32 -7.76 0.03
C VAL A 88 7.80 -7.65 0.16
N ALA A 89 7.06 -8.77 0.15
CA ALA A 89 5.60 -8.72 0.22
C ALA A 89 5.06 -9.23 1.57
N VAL A 90 5.46 -10.43 2.03
CA VAL A 90 4.86 -11.03 3.24
C VAL A 90 5.31 -10.30 4.51
N LEU A 91 6.62 -10.12 4.70
CA LEU A 91 7.15 -9.51 5.93
C LEU A 91 6.67 -8.07 6.13
N PRO A 92 6.75 -7.15 5.11
CA PRO A 92 6.26 -5.80 5.27
C PRO A 92 4.74 -5.75 5.48
N ALA A 93 3.96 -6.49 4.67
CA ALA A 93 2.51 -6.52 4.82
C ALA A 93 2.07 -6.94 6.23
N PHE A 94 2.76 -7.88 6.84
CA PHE A 94 2.45 -8.31 8.20
C PHE A 94 2.97 -7.31 9.24
N GLY A 95 4.27 -6.98 9.19
CA GLY A 95 4.92 -6.15 10.20
C GLY A 95 4.38 -4.72 10.24
N GLU A 96 4.24 -4.11 9.06
CA GLU A 96 3.75 -2.73 8.95
C GLU A 96 2.27 -2.62 9.30
N GLU A 97 1.42 -3.57 8.87
CA GLU A 97 -0.01 -3.49 9.21
C GLU A 97 -0.26 -3.72 10.71
N LEU A 98 0.50 -4.57 11.38
CA LEU A 98 0.42 -4.72 12.83
C LEU A 98 0.86 -3.44 13.56
N LEU A 99 1.92 -2.79 13.09
CA LEU A 99 2.39 -1.54 13.67
C LEU A 99 1.42 -0.40 13.40
N PHE A 100 1.06 -0.17 12.15
CA PHE A 100 0.28 1.00 11.76
C PHE A 100 -1.21 0.83 12.03
N ARG A 101 -1.83 -0.30 11.67
CA ARG A 101 -3.29 -0.47 11.77
C ARG A 101 -3.73 -1.02 13.11
N SER A 102 -3.03 -2.04 13.62
CA SER A 102 -3.43 -2.63 14.91
C SER A 102 -3.00 -1.77 16.10
N THR A 103 -1.88 -1.04 16.00
CA THR A 103 -1.31 -0.31 17.13
C THR A 103 -1.45 1.21 16.98
N LEU A 104 -0.87 1.81 15.95
CA LEU A 104 -0.76 3.25 15.82
C LEU A 104 -2.10 3.92 15.46
N GLN A 105 -2.85 3.38 14.52
CA GLN A 105 -4.11 3.96 14.07
C GLN A 105 -5.16 4.08 15.20
N PRO A 106 -5.41 3.06 16.04
CA PRO A 106 -6.29 3.21 17.20
C PRO A 106 -5.81 4.26 18.19
N LEU A 107 -4.48 4.37 18.39
CA LEU A 107 -3.90 5.40 19.25
C LEU A 107 -4.16 6.81 18.69
N MET A 108 -3.91 7.03 17.40
CA MET A 108 -4.18 8.32 16.73
C MET A 108 -5.66 8.67 16.78
N ILE A 109 -6.55 7.72 16.51
CA ILE A 109 -8.00 7.95 16.62
C ILE A 109 -8.41 8.40 18.04
N ARG A 110 -7.85 7.76 19.07
CA ARG A 110 -8.12 8.14 20.47
C ARG A 110 -7.59 9.53 20.80
N LEU A 111 -6.39 9.85 20.30
CA LEU A 111 -5.72 11.13 20.56
C LEU A 111 -6.49 12.30 19.93
N VAL A 112 -6.87 12.19 18.67
CA VAL A 112 -7.55 13.26 17.93
C VAL A 112 -9.08 13.19 18.05
N ARG A 113 -9.64 12.13 18.64
CA ARG A 113 -11.09 11.88 18.82
C ARG A 113 -11.90 11.95 17.52
N ASN A 114 -11.26 11.72 16.38
CA ASN A 114 -11.87 11.69 15.07
C ASN A 114 -11.27 10.52 14.26
N PRO A 115 -12.08 9.52 13.86
CA PRO A 115 -11.56 8.35 13.17
C PRO A 115 -10.95 8.69 11.80
N HIS A 116 -11.56 9.60 11.05
CA HIS A 116 -11.04 9.98 9.72
C HIS A 116 -9.69 10.70 9.84
N LEU A 117 -9.58 11.67 10.74
CA LEU A 117 -8.33 12.38 11.00
C LEU A 117 -7.25 11.41 11.51
N GLY A 118 -7.59 10.51 12.43
CA GLY A 118 -6.65 9.51 12.94
C GLY A 118 -6.11 8.56 11.85
N ILE A 119 -6.98 8.14 10.90
CA ILE A 119 -6.59 7.34 9.74
C ILE A 119 -5.59 8.10 8.88
N TRP A 120 -5.89 9.35 8.51
CA TRP A 120 -5.03 10.14 7.64
C TRP A 120 -3.70 10.55 8.29
N ILE A 121 -3.68 10.83 9.60
CA ILE A 121 -2.42 11.03 10.34
C ILE A 121 -1.57 9.74 10.30
N THR A 122 -2.18 8.58 10.51
CA THR A 122 -1.47 7.30 10.44
C THR A 122 -0.94 7.02 9.04
N ALA A 123 -1.72 7.33 8.00
CA ALA A 123 -1.28 7.22 6.61
C ALA A 123 -0.11 8.16 6.28
N PHE A 124 -0.13 9.38 6.82
CA PHE A 124 0.98 10.32 6.70
C PHE A 124 2.26 9.74 7.33
N LEU A 125 2.18 9.25 8.56
CA LEU A 125 3.31 8.65 9.26
C LEU A 125 3.81 7.40 8.54
N PHE A 126 2.91 6.59 8.01
CA PHE A 126 3.23 5.42 7.19
C PHE A 126 4.06 5.81 5.96
N SER A 127 3.65 6.83 5.23
CA SER A 127 4.40 7.30 4.06
C SER A 127 5.70 8.00 4.46
N PHE A 128 5.68 8.78 5.54
CA PHE A 128 6.80 9.59 5.98
C PHE A 128 8.02 8.76 6.40
N ILE A 129 7.83 7.65 7.09
CA ILE A 129 8.95 6.81 7.58
C ILE A 129 9.78 6.16 6.47
N HIS A 130 9.28 6.17 5.24
CA HIS A 130 10.02 5.62 4.10
C HIS A 130 11.10 6.60 3.58
N PHE A 131 11.07 7.87 4.00
CA PHE A 131 12.01 8.91 3.58
C PHE A 131 12.15 9.08 2.06
N GLN A 132 11.09 8.77 1.30
CA GLN A 132 11.02 8.88 -0.15
C GLN A 132 9.98 9.92 -0.53
N PHE A 133 10.41 11.16 -0.76
CA PHE A 133 9.53 12.31 -1.02
C PHE A 133 8.79 12.18 -2.34
N PHE A 134 9.46 11.69 -3.38
CA PHE A 134 8.88 11.56 -4.72
C PHE A 134 7.96 10.34 -4.88
N GLY A 135 7.89 9.47 -3.88
CA GLY A 135 6.92 8.40 -3.71
C GLY A 135 5.93 8.62 -2.57
N PHE A 136 5.90 9.83 -1.96
CA PHE A 136 5.12 10.11 -0.76
C PHE A 136 3.60 10.04 -1.01
N ILE A 137 3.10 10.72 -2.05
CA ILE A 137 1.66 10.84 -2.32
C ILE A 137 1.01 9.47 -2.58
N PRO A 138 1.49 8.63 -3.51
CA PRO A 138 0.89 7.32 -3.74
C PRO A 138 0.90 6.45 -2.48
N ARG A 139 1.98 6.45 -1.71
CA ARG A 139 2.11 5.67 -0.47
C ARG A 139 1.17 6.18 0.63
N PHE A 140 0.97 7.50 0.72
CA PHE A 140 0.00 8.12 1.61
C PHE A 140 -1.44 7.69 1.28
N LEU A 141 -1.81 7.64 0.00
CA LEU A 141 -3.13 7.19 -0.44
C LEU A 141 -3.35 5.70 -0.18
N ILE A 142 -2.36 4.85 -0.46
CA ILE A 142 -2.38 3.42 -0.08
C ILE A 142 -2.55 3.29 1.44
N GLY A 143 -1.80 4.08 2.21
CA GLY A 143 -1.92 4.12 3.66
C GLY A 143 -3.33 4.45 4.15
N GLY A 144 -3.98 5.44 3.55
CA GLY A 144 -5.37 5.79 3.81
C GLY A 144 -6.34 4.65 3.49
N PHE A 145 -6.20 4.04 2.31
CA PHE A 145 -7.01 2.90 1.88
C PHE A 145 -6.93 1.71 2.87
N LEU A 146 -5.71 1.28 3.22
CA LEU A 146 -5.49 0.21 4.20
C LEU A 146 -6.06 0.57 5.57
N GLY A 147 -5.94 1.85 5.96
CA GLY A 147 -6.53 2.38 7.18
C GLY A 147 -8.04 2.26 7.21
N TYR A 148 -8.73 2.52 6.08
CA TYR A 148 -10.18 2.35 5.97
C TYR A 148 -10.61 0.89 5.93
N LEU A 149 -9.86 -0.01 5.29
CA LEU A 149 -10.12 -1.46 5.36
C LEU A 149 -10.15 -1.94 6.82
N PHE A 150 -9.12 -1.56 7.59
CA PHE A 150 -9.06 -1.87 9.02
C PHE A 150 -10.20 -1.23 9.81
N TYR A 151 -10.49 0.04 9.55
CA TYR A 151 -11.53 0.79 10.28
C TYR A 151 -12.92 0.18 10.11
N PHE A 152 -13.26 -0.27 8.90
CA PHE A 152 -14.57 -0.87 8.62
C PHE A 152 -14.68 -2.30 9.13
N SER A 153 -13.63 -3.09 9.03
CA SER A 153 -13.65 -4.52 9.37
C SER A 153 -13.28 -4.83 10.81
N LYS A 154 -12.54 -3.93 11.49
CA LYS A 154 -11.92 -4.18 12.80
C LYS A 154 -11.03 -5.43 12.84
N ASN A 155 -10.49 -5.81 11.70
CA ASN A 155 -9.73 -7.03 11.51
C ASN A 155 -8.48 -6.74 10.67
N SER A 156 -7.31 -7.12 11.17
CA SER A 156 -6.01 -6.81 10.54
C SER A 156 -5.69 -7.67 9.32
N TRP A 157 -6.37 -8.81 9.15
CA TRP A 157 -6.14 -9.67 7.99
C TRP A 157 -6.47 -9.00 6.66
N PHE A 158 -7.45 -8.10 6.62
CA PHE A 158 -7.84 -7.42 5.37
C PHE A 158 -6.79 -6.42 4.87
N PRO A 159 -6.30 -5.49 5.70
CA PRO A 159 -5.21 -4.63 5.24
C PRO A 159 -3.91 -5.42 5.00
N VAL A 160 -3.60 -6.46 5.78
CA VAL A 160 -2.45 -7.36 5.51
C VAL A 160 -2.56 -8.00 4.13
N ALA A 161 -3.72 -8.58 3.77
CA ALA A 161 -3.91 -9.20 2.46
C ALA A 161 -3.85 -8.18 1.32
N ALA A 162 -4.46 -7.00 1.49
CA ALA A 162 -4.40 -5.94 0.49
C ALA A 162 -2.97 -5.40 0.31
N HIS A 163 -2.24 -5.20 1.38
CA HIS A 163 -0.83 -4.78 1.33
C HIS A 163 0.05 -5.86 0.67
N PHE A 164 -0.13 -7.13 1.06
CA PHE A 164 0.51 -8.25 0.38
C PHE A 164 0.22 -8.27 -1.12
N ALA A 165 -1.03 -8.01 -1.55
CA ALA A 165 -1.36 -7.94 -2.97
C ALA A 165 -0.63 -6.80 -3.69
N ASN A 166 -0.48 -5.63 -3.05
CA ASN A 166 0.28 -4.49 -3.60
C ASN A 166 1.75 -4.85 -3.84
N ASN A 167 2.42 -5.33 -2.81
CA ASN A 167 3.84 -5.66 -2.92
C ASN A 167 4.08 -6.93 -3.76
N GLY A 168 3.17 -7.91 -3.63
CA GLY A 168 3.22 -9.16 -4.37
C GLY A 168 3.08 -9.00 -5.88
N ILE A 169 2.23 -8.05 -6.36
CA ILE A 169 2.13 -7.77 -7.79
C ILE A 169 3.43 -7.20 -8.34
N ALA A 170 4.10 -6.31 -7.59
CA ALA A 170 5.37 -5.72 -8.00
C ALA A 170 6.48 -6.79 -8.12
N VAL A 171 6.62 -7.65 -7.10
CA VAL A 171 7.59 -8.78 -7.13
C VAL A 171 7.27 -9.75 -8.27
N THR A 172 5.98 -10.08 -8.45
CA THR A 172 5.56 -11.02 -9.50
C THR A 172 5.80 -10.45 -10.90
N ALA A 173 5.46 -9.18 -11.12
CA ALA A 173 5.70 -8.50 -12.39
C ALA A 173 7.19 -8.43 -12.71
N SER A 174 8.03 -8.07 -11.75
CA SER A 174 9.49 -8.03 -11.92
C SER A 174 10.05 -9.41 -12.28
N TRP A 175 9.58 -10.48 -11.62
CA TRP A 175 10.00 -11.84 -11.96
C TRP A 175 9.56 -12.27 -13.35
N LEU A 176 8.33 -11.95 -13.77
CA LEU A 176 7.82 -12.27 -15.10
C LEU A 176 8.57 -11.48 -16.19
N ILE A 177 8.98 -10.25 -15.91
CA ILE A 177 9.80 -9.44 -16.81
C ILE A 177 11.21 -10.03 -16.92
N SER A 178 11.86 -10.35 -15.79
CA SER A 178 13.22 -10.92 -15.76
C SER A 178 13.31 -12.28 -16.45
N THR A 179 12.24 -13.05 -16.46
CA THR A 179 12.15 -14.36 -17.14
C THR A 179 11.62 -14.27 -18.58
N GLY A 180 11.28 -13.08 -19.07
CA GLY A 180 10.83 -12.85 -20.44
C GLY A 180 9.38 -13.22 -20.73
N TYR A 181 8.57 -13.51 -19.69
CA TYR A 181 7.14 -13.79 -19.84
C TYR A 181 6.29 -12.53 -19.95
N LEU A 182 6.79 -11.39 -19.50
CA LEU A 182 6.11 -10.09 -19.57
C LEU A 182 7.07 -9.05 -20.18
N SER A 183 6.56 -8.23 -21.11
CA SER A 183 7.33 -7.16 -21.75
C SER A 183 7.18 -5.81 -21.05
N ASP A 184 6.03 -5.57 -20.42
CA ASP A 184 5.68 -4.28 -19.83
C ASP A 184 5.35 -4.41 -18.34
N SER A 185 5.77 -3.39 -17.56
CA SER A 185 5.42 -3.30 -16.14
C SER A 185 3.96 -2.85 -15.95
N PRO A 186 3.23 -3.39 -14.96
CA PRO A 186 1.95 -2.86 -14.49
C PRO A 186 2.00 -1.39 -14.10
N ASP A 187 3.19 -0.84 -13.83
CA ASP A 187 3.41 0.56 -13.46
C ASP A 187 3.02 1.53 -14.58
N ASN A 188 2.89 1.06 -15.82
CA ASN A 188 2.43 1.87 -16.96
C ASN A 188 0.89 2.08 -16.98
N LEU A 189 0.13 1.33 -16.17
CA LEU A 189 -1.33 1.50 -16.09
C LEU A 189 -1.69 2.87 -15.51
N GLY A 190 -2.56 3.60 -16.19
CA GLY A 190 -3.01 4.92 -15.75
C GLY A 190 -2.08 6.09 -16.13
N ILE A 191 -0.95 5.80 -16.80
CA ILE A 191 0.02 6.80 -17.24
C ILE A 191 -0.14 7.09 -18.74
N GLY A 192 -0.07 8.37 -19.11
CA GLY A 192 -0.16 8.84 -20.51
C GLY A 192 -1.44 9.59 -20.83
N VAL A 193 -1.42 10.32 -21.94
CA VAL A 193 -2.47 11.27 -22.33
C VAL A 193 -3.84 10.60 -22.50
N ASN A 194 -3.87 9.35 -22.94
CA ASN A 194 -5.09 8.60 -23.18
C ASN A 194 -5.48 7.65 -22.03
N ALA A 195 -4.78 7.70 -20.89
CA ALA A 195 -5.01 6.80 -19.76
C ALA A 195 -6.02 7.33 -18.73
N TRP A 196 -6.54 8.55 -18.90
CA TRP A 196 -7.49 9.19 -17.96
C TRP A 196 -8.74 8.33 -17.67
N TRP A 197 -9.23 7.58 -18.67
CA TRP A 197 -10.38 6.70 -18.50
C TRP A 197 -10.07 5.51 -17.58
N GLN A 198 -8.82 5.02 -17.56
CA GLN A 198 -8.37 3.97 -16.63
C GLN A 198 -8.42 4.48 -15.19
N CYS A 199 -7.96 5.70 -14.96
CA CYS A 199 -8.04 6.35 -13.65
C CYS A 199 -9.50 6.58 -13.23
N LEU A 200 -10.36 7.05 -14.15
CA LEU A 200 -11.78 7.25 -13.87
C LEU A 200 -12.49 5.93 -13.54
N LEU A 201 -12.26 4.89 -14.34
CA LEU A 201 -12.81 3.56 -14.10
C LEU A 201 -12.34 3.01 -12.75
N SER A 202 -11.03 3.10 -12.48
CA SER A 202 -10.42 2.71 -11.21
C SER A 202 -11.08 3.42 -10.03
N LEU A 203 -11.29 4.74 -10.12
CA LEU A 203 -11.93 5.53 -9.07
C LEU A 203 -13.38 5.09 -8.82
N VAL A 204 -14.17 4.90 -9.88
CA VAL A 204 -15.56 4.44 -9.78
C VAL A 204 -15.64 3.06 -9.14
N LEU A 205 -14.81 2.12 -9.60
CA LEU A 205 -14.76 0.77 -9.05
C LEU A 205 -14.26 0.75 -7.60
N LEU A 206 -13.29 1.58 -7.27
CA LEU A 206 -12.79 1.71 -5.90
C LEU A 206 -13.88 2.23 -4.95
N ILE A 207 -14.62 3.29 -5.34
CA ILE A 207 -15.71 3.84 -4.52
C ILE A 207 -16.81 2.79 -4.33
N ALA A 208 -17.26 2.15 -5.41
CA ALA A 208 -18.30 1.12 -5.36
C ALA A 208 -17.86 -0.08 -4.50
N GLY A 209 -16.62 -0.54 -4.70
CA GLY A 209 -16.05 -1.67 -3.96
C GLY A 209 -15.82 -1.37 -2.48
N MET A 210 -15.37 -0.16 -2.13
CA MET A 210 -15.25 0.27 -0.74
C MET A 210 -16.61 0.39 -0.04
N TYR A 211 -17.64 0.84 -0.76
CA TYR A 211 -19.01 0.85 -0.25
C TYR A 211 -19.50 -0.60 0.00
N TRP A 212 -19.29 -1.50 -0.97
CA TRP A 212 -19.59 -2.92 -0.82
C TRP A 212 -18.84 -3.54 0.37
N PHE A 213 -17.51 -3.34 0.45
CA PHE A 213 -16.69 -3.86 1.53
C PHE A 213 -17.19 -3.37 2.91
N ARG A 214 -17.45 -2.07 3.04
CA ARG A 214 -18.01 -1.48 4.26
C ARG A 214 -19.36 -2.11 4.66
N LYS A 215 -20.23 -2.40 3.68
CA LYS A 215 -21.54 -3.02 3.94
C LYS A 215 -21.38 -4.44 4.44
N GLN A 216 -20.53 -5.22 3.80
CA GLN A 216 -20.30 -6.63 4.16
C GLN A 216 -19.53 -6.78 5.48
N SER A 217 -18.58 -5.89 5.76
CA SER A 217 -17.78 -5.95 7.00
C SER A 217 -18.57 -5.65 8.26
N LYS A 218 -19.74 -4.99 8.19
CA LYS A 218 -20.61 -4.77 9.35
C LYS A 218 -21.13 -6.05 10.01
N GLY A 219 -21.18 -7.15 9.26
CA GLY A 219 -21.63 -8.46 9.77
C GLY A 219 -20.54 -9.25 10.50
N ILE A 220 -19.27 -8.79 10.46
CA ILE A 220 -18.11 -9.49 11.03
C ILE A 220 -17.31 -8.63 12.03
N ALA A 221 -17.60 -7.34 12.13
CA ALA A 221 -16.92 -6.37 13.01
C ALA A 221 -17.31 -6.53 14.50
#